data_9e4378385a283ed0b1d4a69dbf9a7e3b
#
_entry.id   9e4378385a283ed0b1d4a69dbf9a7e3b
#
_cell.length_a   1.000
_cell.length_b   1.000
_cell.length_c   1.000
_cell.angle_alpha   90.00
_cell.angle_beta   90.00
_cell.angle_gamma   90.00
#
_symmetry.space_group_name_H-M   'P 1'
#
loop_
_entity.id
_entity.type
_entity.pdbx_description
1 polymer ?
#
loop_
_entity_poly.entity_id
_entity_poly.type
_entity_poly.pdbx_seq_one_letter_code
_entity_poly.pdbx_strand_id
1 'polypeptide(L)'
;MKAIRDLYDPHGGRAIGSREMLDIREAEYGGEMLYINKSAHHPMWAMEYCRDEGLRKYWDDYSYPYHKDGDGSNSYKSTVTNKVQKKVDARVYNRNQDSFTIENIIRWFDYWRERPGTGDRVSSGGVKIIFSDTNTHYRGVENYRRSGVTDAMRIPKDPFFAHQVMWDGWVDTECPRIYIVGHWNYSDTVVKPVYVVSSADKVELFLNGKSLGYGEQDYHFLYTFKDIAFVPGRLEAVGYDEKGKECCRTQLQTAGKPEQIQLSFIQSPEGWKADGADMVLLQVEVMDKDGNRCPLANDLIHFEVEGPAEWRGGIAQGENNYILSKDLPVECGINRALIRSLTTAGNVRITAKADGLKLSLIHI
;
A
#
# COMPACT_ATOMS: atom_id res chain seq x y z
N MET A 1 -35.65 4.87 15.20
CA MET A 1 -34.54 5.81 15.00
C MET A 1 -35.04 7.23 14.72
N LYS A 2 -35.81 7.49 13.66
CA LYS A 2 -36.35 8.84 13.36
C LYS A 2 -37.12 9.44 14.55
N ALA A 3 -38.07 8.74 15.12
CA ALA A 3 -38.88 9.23 16.28
C ALA A 3 -37.97 9.57 17.50
N ILE A 4 -36.89 8.82 17.72
CA ILE A 4 -35.95 9.11 18.79
C ILE A 4 -35.15 10.36 18.45
N ARG A 5 -34.64 10.51 17.21
CA ARG A 5 -33.96 11.71 16.79
C ARG A 5 -34.86 12.92 16.95
N ASP A 6 -36.08 12.85 16.41
CA ASP A 6 -37.01 14.00 16.42
C ASP A 6 -37.37 14.42 17.83
N LEU A 7 -37.35 13.49 18.80
CA LEU A 7 -37.59 13.78 20.22
C LEU A 7 -36.38 14.45 20.90
N TYR A 8 -35.15 14.02 20.56
CA TYR A 8 -33.94 14.41 21.29
C TYR A 8 -33.01 15.37 20.54
N ASP A 9 -33.30 15.64 19.27
CA ASP A 9 -32.57 16.63 18.44
C ASP A 9 -33.52 17.76 17.99
N PRO A 10 -33.83 18.70 18.89
CA PRO A 10 -34.81 19.77 18.62
C PRO A 10 -34.40 20.71 17.51
N HIS A 11 -33.14 20.75 17.13
CA HIS A 11 -32.64 21.58 16.04
C HIS A 11 -32.74 20.90 14.68
N GLY A 12 -32.93 19.58 14.64
CA GLY A 12 -32.98 18.79 13.42
C GLY A 12 -31.65 18.78 12.66
N GLY A 13 -31.67 18.31 11.43
CA GLY A 13 -30.54 18.40 10.54
C GLY A 13 -29.53 17.25 10.60
N ARG A 14 -29.64 16.37 11.57
CA ARG A 14 -28.83 15.14 11.59
C ARG A 14 -29.49 14.06 10.76
N ALA A 15 -28.90 13.74 9.61
CA ALA A 15 -29.40 12.68 8.75
C ALA A 15 -29.18 11.30 9.38
N ILE A 16 -30.10 10.40 9.14
CA ILE A 16 -29.98 8.99 9.56
C ILE A 16 -29.44 8.17 8.39
N GLY A 17 -28.28 7.55 8.62
CA GLY A 17 -27.68 6.61 7.68
C GLY A 17 -27.89 5.17 8.12
N SER A 18 -28.20 4.30 7.19
CA SER A 18 -28.26 2.86 7.42
C SER A 18 -28.14 2.10 6.12
N ARG A 19 -27.47 0.97 6.19
CA ARG A 19 -27.34 0.04 5.09
C ARG A 19 -28.69 -0.64 4.79
N GLU A 20 -29.30 -1.22 5.81
CA GLU A 20 -30.49 -2.08 5.68
C GLU A 20 -31.76 -1.26 5.47
N MET A 21 -31.83 -0.07 6.06
CA MET A 21 -33.03 0.77 6.02
C MET A 21 -33.10 1.66 4.78
N LEU A 22 -32.06 1.68 3.96
CA LEU A 22 -32.06 2.47 2.74
C LEU A 22 -33.06 1.95 1.71
N ASP A 23 -33.13 0.63 1.53
CA ASP A 23 -34.03 0.00 0.56
C ASP A 23 -35.51 0.18 0.89
N ILE A 24 -35.84 0.28 2.16
CA ILE A 24 -37.21 0.56 2.63
C ILE A 24 -37.46 2.05 2.84
N ARG A 25 -36.53 2.90 2.45
CA ARG A 25 -36.63 4.38 2.54
C ARG A 25 -36.79 4.96 3.94
N GLU A 26 -36.37 4.22 4.95
CA GLU A 26 -36.39 4.67 6.34
C GLU A 26 -35.10 5.45 6.71
N ALA A 27 -34.02 5.29 5.95
CA ALA A 27 -32.79 6.04 6.07
C ALA A 27 -32.74 7.19 5.05
N GLU A 28 -32.06 8.26 5.38
CA GLU A 28 -31.92 9.46 4.55
C GLU A 28 -30.69 9.39 3.64
N TYR A 29 -29.70 8.55 4.02
CA TYR A 29 -28.55 8.22 3.17
C TYR A 29 -28.08 6.78 3.45
N GLY A 30 -27.35 6.21 2.49
CA GLY A 30 -26.74 4.89 2.61
C GLY A 30 -25.28 4.99 3.02
N GLY A 31 -24.89 4.19 4.02
CA GLY A 31 -23.49 3.92 4.34
C GLY A 31 -23.24 2.43 4.19
N GLU A 32 -22.24 2.04 3.40
CA GLU A 32 -21.97 0.64 3.13
C GLU A 32 -20.50 0.30 3.14
N MET A 33 -20.20 -0.90 3.62
CA MET A 33 -18.85 -1.41 3.81
C MET A 33 -18.46 -2.27 2.64
N LEU A 34 -18.75 -2.50 1.57
CA LEU A 34 -18.18 -3.43 0.59
C LEU A 34 -19.07 -3.72 -0.61
N TYR A 35 -20.34 -3.49 -0.46
CA TYR A 35 -21.31 -3.88 -1.47
C TYR A 35 -21.82 -2.66 -2.19
N ILE A 36 -22.00 -2.80 -3.46
CA ILE A 36 -22.70 -1.82 -4.25
C ILE A 36 -24.17 -1.93 -3.89
N ASN A 37 -24.66 -1.00 -3.08
CA ASN A 37 -26.06 -0.91 -2.78
C ASN A 37 -26.84 -0.59 -4.07
N LYS A 38 -27.89 -1.33 -4.32
CA LYS A 38 -28.74 -1.18 -5.51
C LYS A 38 -29.80 -0.08 -5.36
N SER A 39 -29.91 0.55 -4.21
CA SER A 39 -30.89 1.60 -3.99
C SER A 39 -30.51 2.89 -4.75
N ALA A 40 -31.37 3.30 -5.67
CA ALA A 40 -31.20 4.51 -6.47
C ALA A 40 -31.80 5.76 -5.81
N HIS A 41 -32.32 5.67 -4.60
CA HIS A 41 -33.19 6.70 -4.04
C HIS A 41 -32.46 7.72 -3.19
N HIS A 42 -31.30 7.39 -2.68
CA HIS A 42 -30.54 8.20 -1.74
C HIS A 42 -29.04 8.18 -2.06
N PRO A 43 -28.33 9.24 -1.71
CA PRO A 43 -26.88 9.24 -1.78
C PRO A 43 -26.29 8.07 -0.98
N MET A 44 -25.29 7.39 -1.56
CA MET A 44 -24.58 6.31 -0.92
C MET A 44 -23.11 6.69 -0.73
N TRP A 45 -22.62 6.48 0.48
CA TRP A 45 -21.22 6.64 0.83
C TRP A 45 -20.62 5.27 1.16
N ALA A 46 -19.61 4.84 0.43
CA ALA A 46 -18.87 3.63 0.78
C ALA A 46 -17.99 3.90 2.00
N MET A 47 -18.40 3.40 3.15
CA MET A 47 -17.68 3.62 4.41
C MET A 47 -16.39 2.79 4.50
N GLU A 48 -16.29 1.76 3.68
CA GLU A 48 -15.16 0.83 3.65
C GLU A 48 -15.06 0.19 2.25
N TYR A 49 -14.27 0.76 1.34
CA TYR A 49 -14.01 0.07 0.09
C TYR A 49 -12.64 -0.64 0.11
N CYS A 50 -12.54 -1.74 -0.65
CA CYS A 50 -11.35 -2.58 -0.79
C CYS A 50 -10.75 -3.05 0.55
N ARG A 51 -11.37 -4.05 1.14
CA ARG A 51 -10.90 -4.71 2.37
C ARG A 51 -9.86 -5.79 2.14
N ASP A 52 -9.50 -6.07 0.90
CA ASP A 52 -8.48 -7.06 0.57
C ASP A 52 -7.18 -6.74 1.31
N GLU A 53 -6.37 -7.75 1.51
CA GLU A 53 -5.14 -7.66 2.26
C GLU A 53 -3.95 -7.95 1.37
N GLY A 54 -2.85 -7.22 1.53
CA GLY A 54 -1.61 -7.44 0.81
C GLY A 54 -0.41 -7.18 1.70
N LEU A 55 0.47 -8.17 1.79
CA LEU A 55 1.76 -8.02 2.46
C LEU A 55 2.75 -7.31 1.55
N ARG A 56 3.49 -6.35 2.11
CA ARG A 56 4.50 -5.61 1.37
C ARG A 56 5.58 -6.52 0.76
N LYS A 57 5.94 -7.61 1.43
CA LYS A 57 6.99 -8.55 1.00
C LYS A 57 6.65 -9.40 -0.22
N TYR A 58 5.40 -9.44 -0.66
CA TYR A 58 4.95 -10.25 -1.79
C TYR A 58 4.61 -9.38 -2.98
N TRP A 59 5.48 -9.34 -3.98
CA TRP A 59 5.28 -8.53 -5.18
C TRP A 59 4.22 -9.12 -6.13
N ASP A 60 4.47 -10.35 -6.55
CA ASP A 60 3.68 -11.09 -7.54
C ASP A 60 4.01 -12.60 -7.45
N ASP A 61 3.38 -13.43 -8.27
CA ASP A 61 3.67 -14.88 -8.32
C ASP A 61 4.93 -15.24 -9.09
N TYR A 62 5.58 -14.28 -9.74
CA TYR A 62 6.74 -14.51 -10.62
C TYR A 62 8.08 -14.31 -9.93
N SER A 63 8.07 -13.71 -8.75
CA SER A 63 9.29 -13.39 -8.00
C SER A 63 9.30 -13.97 -6.58
N TYR A 64 10.50 -14.17 -6.03
CA TYR A 64 10.65 -14.64 -4.66
C TYR A 64 9.94 -13.68 -3.69
N PRO A 65 9.20 -14.22 -2.71
CA PRO A 65 9.08 -15.64 -2.29
C PRO A 65 7.99 -16.46 -3.01
N TYR A 66 7.57 -16.10 -4.22
CA TYR A 66 6.62 -16.87 -5.06
C TYR A 66 5.24 -17.10 -4.42
N HIS A 67 4.78 -16.12 -3.67
CA HIS A 67 3.48 -16.14 -3.04
C HIS A 67 2.36 -16.01 -4.09
N LYS A 68 1.33 -16.83 -3.97
CA LYS A 68 0.11 -16.72 -4.79
C LYS A 68 -1.01 -16.09 -4.00
N ASP A 69 -1.87 -15.37 -4.68
CA ASP A 69 -3.09 -14.84 -4.08
C ASP A 69 -3.84 -15.95 -3.33
N GLY A 70 -4.07 -15.71 -2.05
CA GLY A 70 -4.72 -16.65 -1.19
C GLY A 70 -3.81 -17.55 -0.37
N ASP A 71 -2.53 -17.60 -0.65
CA ASP A 71 -1.60 -18.39 0.14
C ASP A 71 -1.44 -17.83 1.57
N GLY A 72 -1.19 -18.73 2.52
CA GLY A 72 -0.90 -18.36 3.91
C GLY A 72 -2.05 -17.71 4.67
N SER A 73 -3.28 -17.81 4.17
CA SER A 73 -4.44 -17.29 4.88
C SER A 73 -4.91 -18.23 5.97
N ASN A 74 -5.16 -17.67 7.14
CA ASN A 74 -5.66 -18.41 8.27
C ASN A 74 -7.19 -18.50 8.25
N SER A 75 -7.74 -19.67 8.60
CA SER A 75 -9.18 -19.83 8.74
C SER A 75 -9.69 -19.01 9.93
N TYR A 76 -10.65 -18.15 9.69
CA TYR A 76 -11.31 -17.34 10.71
C TYR A 76 -12.19 -18.21 11.61
N LYS A 77 -11.93 -18.19 12.92
CA LYS A 77 -12.81 -18.77 13.92
C LYS A 77 -13.45 -17.64 14.73
N SER A 78 -14.77 -17.50 14.65
CA SER A 78 -15.47 -16.49 15.44
C SER A 78 -15.32 -16.79 16.93
N THR A 79 -14.69 -15.88 17.67
CA THR A 79 -14.57 -15.96 19.14
C THR A 79 -15.90 -15.66 19.85
N VAL A 80 -16.82 -14.96 19.18
CA VAL A 80 -18.10 -14.56 19.76
C VAL A 80 -19.13 -15.71 19.78
N THR A 81 -19.11 -16.56 18.77
CA THR A 81 -20.12 -17.63 18.63
C THR A 81 -19.57 -19.02 18.88
N ASN A 82 -18.27 -19.17 19.06
CA ASN A 82 -17.55 -20.45 19.12
C ASN A 82 -17.87 -21.42 17.94
N LYS A 83 -18.63 -20.93 16.96
CA LYS A 83 -18.94 -21.65 15.74
C LYS A 83 -17.85 -21.34 14.72
N VAL A 84 -17.31 -22.39 14.11
CA VAL A 84 -16.59 -22.26 12.86
C VAL A 84 -17.63 -21.72 11.87
N GLN A 85 -17.64 -20.42 11.66
CA GLN A 85 -18.40 -19.88 10.54
C GLN A 85 -17.85 -20.55 9.28
N LYS A 86 -18.75 -21.03 8.45
CA LYS A 86 -18.41 -21.56 7.12
C LYS A 86 -17.33 -20.67 6.57
N LYS A 87 -16.14 -21.24 6.36
CA LYS A 87 -14.99 -20.58 5.84
C LYS A 87 -15.38 -19.62 4.73
N VAL A 88 -15.55 -18.35 5.02
CA VAL A 88 -15.16 -17.35 4.05
C VAL A 88 -13.66 -17.51 4.06
N ASP A 89 -13.16 -18.20 3.08
CA ASP A 89 -11.76 -18.51 3.00
C ASP A 89 -11.03 -17.16 2.95
N ALA A 90 -10.38 -16.78 4.05
CA ALA A 90 -9.63 -15.53 4.11
C ALA A 90 -8.57 -15.46 3.01
N ARG A 91 -8.25 -16.59 2.37
CA ARG A 91 -7.44 -16.70 1.16
C ARG A 91 -7.89 -15.77 0.06
N VAL A 92 -9.19 -15.56 -0.10
CA VAL A 92 -9.74 -14.65 -1.11
C VAL A 92 -9.22 -13.21 -0.92
N TYR A 93 -8.79 -12.86 0.26
CA TYR A 93 -8.33 -11.50 0.59
C TYR A 93 -6.82 -11.34 0.69
N ASN A 94 -6.05 -12.42 0.73
CA ASN A 94 -4.60 -12.35 0.86
C ASN A 94 -3.95 -12.27 -0.52
N ARG A 95 -3.56 -11.07 -0.92
CA ARG A 95 -3.07 -10.75 -2.25
C ARG A 95 -1.60 -10.38 -2.28
N ASN A 96 -1.00 -10.55 -3.43
CA ASN A 96 0.26 -9.93 -3.81
C ASN A 96 0.10 -8.42 -4.01
N GLN A 97 1.18 -7.65 -4.03
CA GLN A 97 1.11 -6.20 -4.21
C GLN A 97 0.49 -5.79 -5.55
N ASP A 98 0.80 -6.50 -6.63
CA ASP A 98 0.26 -6.22 -7.96
C ASP A 98 -1.27 -6.44 -8.00
N SER A 99 -1.76 -7.60 -7.63
CA SER A 99 -3.20 -7.90 -7.60
C SER A 99 -3.95 -7.06 -6.56
N PHE A 100 -3.31 -6.74 -5.42
CA PHE A 100 -3.87 -5.83 -4.43
C PHE A 100 -4.01 -4.40 -4.99
N THR A 101 -3.03 -3.96 -5.79
CA THR A 101 -3.09 -2.66 -6.46
C THR A 101 -4.22 -2.61 -7.47
N ILE A 102 -4.33 -3.63 -8.33
CA ILE A 102 -5.40 -3.73 -9.32
C ILE A 102 -6.77 -3.69 -8.65
N GLU A 103 -6.98 -4.48 -7.60
CA GLU A 103 -8.25 -4.48 -6.86
C GLU A 103 -8.56 -3.10 -6.26
N ASN A 104 -7.56 -2.38 -5.75
CA ASN A 104 -7.74 -1.03 -5.26
C ASN A 104 -8.16 -0.05 -6.37
N ILE A 105 -7.58 -0.18 -7.57
CA ILE A 105 -7.95 0.66 -8.73
C ILE A 105 -9.40 0.40 -9.14
N ILE A 106 -9.78 -0.87 -9.28
CA ILE A 106 -11.15 -1.28 -9.64
C ILE A 106 -12.15 -0.72 -8.64
N ARG A 107 -11.90 -0.90 -7.34
CA ARG A 107 -12.80 -0.44 -6.29
C ARG A 107 -12.86 1.08 -6.21
N TRP A 108 -11.73 1.77 -6.37
CA TRP A 108 -11.73 3.23 -6.41
C TRP A 108 -12.56 3.74 -7.59
N PHE A 109 -12.37 3.18 -8.78
CA PHE A 109 -13.12 3.55 -9.98
C PHE A 109 -14.62 3.31 -9.79
N ASP A 110 -15.00 2.14 -9.28
CA ASP A 110 -16.39 1.79 -8.98
C ASP A 110 -17.09 2.81 -8.08
N TYR A 111 -16.40 3.30 -7.04
CA TYR A 111 -17.01 4.17 -6.04
C TYR A 111 -16.91 5.64 -6.35
N TRP A 112 -15.91 6.07 -7.10
CA TRP A 112 -15.65 7.48 -7.31
C TRP A 112 -15.94 7.97 -8.72
N ARG A 113 -15.84 7.14 -9.73
CA ARG A 113 -15.87 7.56 -11.14
C ARG A 113 -17.01 6.99 -11.95
N GLU A 114 -17.26 5.69 -11.81
CA GLU A 114 -18.18 4.99 -12.70
C GLU A 114 -19.66 5.25 -12.37
N ARG A 115 -20.00 5.33 -11.10
CA ARG A 115 -21.38 5.21 -10.63
C ARG A 115 -22.18 6.49 -10.44
N PRO A 116 -21.65 7.69 -10.42
CA PRO A 116 -22.49 8.87 -10.28
C PRO A 116 -23.52 8.98 -11.41
N GLY A 117 -24.78 8.87 -11.05
CA GLY A 117 -25.90 9.04 -11.99
C GLY A 117 -26.15 7.90 -12.96
N THR A 118 -25.52 6.75 -12.82
CA THR A 118 -25.71 5.59 -13.71
C THR A 118 -26.63 4.56 -13.09
N GLY A 119 -27.93 4.73 -13.09
CA GLY A 119 -28.90 3.68 -12.80
C GLY A 119 -29.14 3.42 -11.31
N ASP A 120 -28.81 2.26 -10.79
CA ASP A 120 -29.38 1.71 -9.56
C ASP A 120 -28.93 2.39 -8.26
N ARG A 121 -27.97 3.33 -8.30
CA ARG A 121 -27.51 4.05 -7.10
C ARG A 121 -26.94 5.42 -7.41
N VAL A 122 -26.96 6.28 -6.40
CA VAL A 122 -26.24 7.55 -6.41
C VAL A 122 -25.01 7.41 -5.51
N SER A 123 -23.84 7.19 -6.12
CA SER A 123 -22.59 7.15 -5.37
C SER A 123 -22.14 8.58 -5.03
N SER A 124 -21.87 8.81 -3.76
CA SER A 124 -21.34 10.09 -3.25
C SER A 124 -19.89 9.98 -2.83
N GLY A 125 -19.25 8.85 -3.11
CA GLY A 125 -17.86 8.57 -2.81
C GLY A 125 -17.64 7.45 -1.80
N GLY A 126 -16.44 7.36 -1.27
CA GLY A 126 -16.08 6.32 -0.32
C GLY A 126 -14.78 6.58 0.44
N VAL A 127 -14.54 5.76 1.44
CA VAL A 127 -13.33 5.77 2.27
C VAL A 127 -12.59 4.44 2.11
N LYS A 128 -11.30 4.53 1.77
CA LYS A 128 -10.43 3.36 1.74
C LYS A 128 -10.19 2.83 3.15
N ILE A 129 -10.45 1.57 3.37
CA ILE A 129 -10.00 0.91 4.58
C ILE A 129 -8.78 0.03 4.25
N ILE A 130 -7.64 0.35 4.70
CA ILE A 130 -7.23 1.44 5.56
C ILE A 130 -6.01 2.15 4.98
N PHE A 131 -5.60 3.27 5.55
CA PHE A 131 -4.37 3.93 5.12
C PHE A 131 -3.12 3.10 5.47
N SER A 132 -3.06 2.57 6.69
CA SER A 132 -1.90 1.82 7.18
C SER A 132 -2.33 0.50 7.78
N ASP A 133 -1.53 -0.54 7.58
CA ASP A 133 -1.69 -1.81 8.29
C ASP A 133 -1.77 -1.58 9.80
N THR A 134 -2.52 -2.43 10.49
CA THR A 134 -2.73 -2.32 11.93
C THR A 134 -2.69 -3.69 12.59
N ASN A 135 -2.15 -3.74 13.81
CA ASN A 135 -2.13 -4.92 14.66
C ASN A 135 -3.28 -4.96 15.68
N THR A 136 -4.29 -4.11 15.51
CA THR A 136 -5.43 -4.02 16.43
C THR A 136 -6.67 -4.75 15.94
N HIS A 137 -6.68 -5.23 14.71
CA HIS A 137 -7.82 -5.89 14.11
C HIS A 137 -7.57 -7.40 13.95
N TYR A 138 -8.31 -8.18 14.72
CA TYR A 138 -8.21 -9.64 14.69
C TYR A 138 -8.66 -10.22 13.33
N ARG A 139 -7.79 -11.03 12.71
CA ARG A 139 -8.05 -11.76 11.47
C ARG A 139 -7.62 -13.23 11.64
N GLY A 140 -8.44 -14.02 12.34
CA GLY A 140 -8.11 -15.41 12.64
C GLY A 140 -7.12 -15.53 13.80
N VAL A 141 -5.97 -16.16 13.59
CA VAL A 141 -4.93 -16.29 14.62
C VAL A 141 -4.01 -15.08 14.69
N GLU A 142 -4.07 -14.19 13.69
CA GLU A 142 -3.22 -13.01 13.62
C GLU A 142 -3.99 -11.76 14.07
N ASN A 143 -3.40 -10.99 14.98
CA ASN A 143 -3.88 -9.66 15.36
C ASN A 143 -3.29 -8.58 14.44
N TYR A 144 -3.24 -8.85 13.15
CA TYR A 144 -2.62 -7.97 12.18
C TYR A 144 -3.46 -7.91 10.90
N ARG A 145 -3.92 -6.71 10.55
CA ARG A 145 -4.67 -6.46 9.32
C ARG A 145 -3.78 -5.79 8.29
N ARG A 146 -3.76 -6.33 7.07
CA ARG A 146 -2.86 -5.95 5.97
C ARG A 146 -3.56 -5.17 4.86
N SER A 147 -4.72 -4.59 5.16
CA SER A 147 -5.51 -3.83 4.17
C SER A 147 -4.99 -2.40 3.94
N GLY A 148 -3.90 -2.02 4.59
CA GLY A 148 -3.28 -0.71 4.43
C GLY A 148 -2.67 -0.52 3.04
N VAL A 149 -2.70 0.71 2.53
CA VAL A 149 -1.90 1.11 1.37
C VAL A 149 -0.44 1.37 1.75
N THR A 150 -0.16 1.53 3.04
CA THR A 150 1.17 1.47 3.64
C THR A 150 1.23 0.33 4.64
N ASP A 151 2.43 -0.17 4.96
CA ASP A 151 2.60 -1.02 6.13
C ASP A 151 2.49 -0.22 7.44
N ALA A 152 2.57 -0.89 8.58
CA ALA A 152 2.43 -0.22 9.87
C ALA A 152 3.62 0.71 10.23
N MET A 153 4.76 0.55 9.57
CA MET A 153 5.90 1.47 9.65
C MET A 153 5.82 2.62 8.64
N ARG A 154 4.67 2.78 7.98
CA ARG A 154 4.41 3.79 6.94
C ARG A 154 5.26 3.64 5.68
N ILE A 155 5.78 2.43 5.41
CA ILE A 155 6.42 2.15 4.13
C ILE A 155 5.31 1.95 3.08
N PRO A 156 5.31 2.70 1.98
CA PRO A 156 4.31 2.55 0.93
C PRO A 156 4.33 1.15 0.30
N LYS A 157 3.14 0.66 -0.02
CA LYS A 157 2.91 -0.45 -0.94
C LYS A 157 2.49 0.12 -2.30
N ASP A 158 2.47 -0.68 -3.34
CA ASP A 158 2.07 -0.22 -4.69
C ASP A 158 0.69 0.48 -4.73
N PRO A 159 -0.35 0.01 -4.00
CA PRO A 159 -1.63 0.72 -4.00
C PRO A 159 -1.56 2.14 -3.40
N PHE A 160 -0.55 2.50 -2.60
CA PHE A 160 -0.34 3.88 -2.18
C PHE A 160 -0.07 4.80 -3.37
N PHE A 161 0.85 4.40 -4.23
CA PHE A 161 1.20 5.17 -5.43
C PHE A 161 0.07 5.17 -6.45
N ALA A 162 -0.67 4.06 -6.58
CA ALA A 162 -1.87 4.00 -7.41
C ALA A 162 -2.93 5.00 -6.95
N HIS A 163 -3.21 5.09 -5.64
CA HIS A 163 -4.12 6.09 -5.10
C HIS A 163 -3.63 7.52 -5.34
N GLN A 164 -2.33 7.76 -5.21
CA GLN A 164 -1.75 9.07 -5.50
C GLN A 164 -1.99 9.47 -6.96
N VAL A 165 -1.77 8.56 -7.91
CA VAL A 165 -2.05 8.80 -9.33
C VAL A 165 -3.54 9.08 -9.58
N MET A 166 -4.42 8.26 -8.99
CA MET A 166 -5.87 8.37 -9.21
C MET A 166 -6.45 9.66 -8.60
N TRP A 167 -6.03 10.02 -7.38
CA TRP A 167 -6.49 11.25 -6.74
C TRP A 167 -5.98 12.49 -7.43
N ASP A 168 -4.68 12.55 -7.72
CA ASP A 168 -4.10 13.70 -8.41
C ASP A 168 -4.65 13.83 -9.84
N GLY A 169 -4.82 12.71 -10.55
CA GLY A 169 -5.43 12.70 -11.88
C GLY A 169 -6.90 13.13 -11.90
N TRP A 170 -7.55 13.14 -10.74
CA TRP A 170 -8.92 13.65 -10.60
C TRP A 170 -8.98 15.12 -10.16
N VAL A 171 -8.07 15.53 -9.28
CA VAL A 171 -8.06 16.87 -8.67
C VAL A 171 -7.19 17.83 -9.44
N ASP A 172 -6.08 17.37 -9.97
CA ASP A 172 -5.08 18.14 -10.72
C ASP A 172 -4.84 17.49 -12.10
N THR A 173 -5.80 17.64 -12.99
CA THR A 173 -5.78 17.04 -14.33
C THR A 173 -4.71 17.62 -15.25
N GLU A 174 -4.14 18.77 -14.89
CA GLU A 174 -3.07 19.43 -15.69
C GLU A 174 -1.68 18.86 -15.37
N CYS A 175 -1.56 18.11 -14.26
CA CYS A 175 -0.32 17.48 -13.82
C CYS A 175 -0.42 15.95 -13.81
N PRO A 176 -0.49 15.30 -14.97
CA PRO A 176 -0.62 13.84 -15.05
C PRO A 176 0.50 13.12 -14.32
N ARG A 177 0.15 12.00 -13.67
CA ARG A 177 1.10 11.12 -12.98
C ARG A 177 1.10 9.74 -13.57
N ILE A 178 2.18 9.01 -13.32
CA ILE A 178 2.39 7.66 -13.81
C ILE A 178 3.21 6.84 -12.82
N TYR A 179 2.85 5.58 -12.64
CA TYR A 179 3.53 4.63 -11.76
C TYR A 179 3.54 3.23 -12.37
N ILE A 180 4.70 2.56 -12.42
CA ILE A 180 4.81 1.15 -12.81
C ILE A 180 4.63 0.30 -11.54
N VAL A 181 3.69 -0.64 -11.56
CA VAL A 181 3.39 -1.53 -10.44
C VAL A 181 4.47 -2.59 -10.32
N GLY A 182 4.97 -2.81 -9.09
CA GLY A 182 5.94 -3.84 -8.78
C GLY A 182 7.40 -3.42 -8.98
N HIS A 183 8.18 -4.35 -9.46
CA HIS A 183 9.63 -4.20 -9.70
C HIS A 183 10.03 -4.78 -11.06
N TRP A 184 11.33 -4.63 -11.42
CA TRP A 184 11.87 -5.20 -12.64
C TRP A 184 13.13 -6.04 -12.37
N ASN A 185 12.98 -7.10 -11.52
CA ASN A 185 14.01 -8.07 -11.16
C ASN A 185 13.42 -9.48 -11.17
N TYR A 186 13.65 -10.24 -12.24
CA TYR A 186 13.13 -11.59 -12.42
C TYR A 186 14.22 -12.53 -12.93
N SER A 187 13.89 -13.82 -13.10
CA SER A 187 14.72 -14.75 -13.85
C SER A 187 14.48 -14.59 -15.36
N ASP A 188 15.49 -14.93 -16.14
CA ASP A 188 15.49 -14.73 -17.60
C ASP A 188 14.36 -15.44 -18.36
N THR A 189 13.67 -16.38 -17.72
CA THR A 189 12.57 -17.15 -18.31
C THR A 189 11.18 -16.54 -18.04
N VAL A 190 11.10 -15.48 -17.22
CA VAL A 190 9.82 -14.91 -16.84
C VAL A 190 9.20 -14.11 -17.97
N VAL A 191 7.96 -14.44 -18.28
CA VAL A 191 7.06 -13.66 -19.13
C VAL A 191 5.83 -13.33 -18.30
N LYS A 192 5.49 -12.07 -18.17
CA LYS A 192 4.42 -11.62 -17.28
C LYS A 192 3.72 -10.38 -17.81
N PRO A 193 2.50 -10.09 -17.34
CA PRO A 193 1.91 -8.78 -17.56
C PRO A 193 2.66 -7.70 -16.76
N VAL A 194 2.81 -6.52 -17.35
CA VAL A 194 3.25 -5.31 -16.68
C VAL A 194 2.05 -4.38 -16.53
N TYR A 195 1.83 -3.88 -15.33
CA TYR A 195 0.75 -2.96 -15.01
C TYR A 195 1.31 -1.57 -14.75
N VAL A 196 0.68 -0.58 -15.36
CA VAL A 196 1.01 0.84 -15.16
C VAL A 196 -0.26 1.58 -14.75
N VAL A 197 -0.15 2.42 -13.74
CA VAL A 197 -1.22 3.31 -13.31
C VAL A 197 -0.89 4.71 -13.77
N SER A 198 -1.78 5.35 -14.55
CA SER A 198 -1.55 6.69 -15.06
C SER A 198 -2.86 7.47 -15.24
N SER A 199 -2.77 8.78 -15.06
CA SER A 199 -3.82 9.74 -15.45
C SER A 199 -3.60 10.35 -16.84
N ALA A 200 -2.60 9.91 -17.60
CA ALA A 200 -2.39 10.28 -18.99
C ALA A 200 -3.42 9.58 -19.91
N ASP A 201 -3.64 10.11 -21.10
CA ASP A 201 -4.61 9.55 -22.07
C ASP A 201 -4.09 8.30 -22.77
N LYS A 202 -2.76 8.16 -22.89
CA LYS A 202 -2.10 6.97 -23.45
C LYS A 202 -0.81 6.70 -22.70
N VAL A 203 -0.45 5.43 -22.58
CA VAL A 203 0.82 5.02 -21.98
C VAL A 203 1.55 4.05 -22.92
N GLU A 204 2.82 4.36 -23.16
CA GLU A 204 3.73 3.51 -23.93
C GLU A 204 4.81 2.96 -22.98
N LEU A 205 5.13 1.68 -23.14
CA LEU A 205 6.16 0.99 -22.38
C LEU A 205 7.43 0.83 -23.19
N PHE A 206 8.57 1.05 -22.58
CA PHE A 206 9.88 0.88 -23.19
C PHE A 206 10.75 -0.04 -22.33
N LEU A 207 11.51 -0.90 -22.98
CA LEU A 207 12.52 -1.74 -22.35
C LEU A 207 13.87 -1.46 -22.99
N ASN A 208 14.83 -0.97 -22.23
CA ASN A 208 16.15 -0.58 -22.70
C ASN A 208 16.10 0.37 -23.92
N GLY A 209 15.15 1.30 -23.90
CA GLY A 209 14.91 2.29 -24.96
C GLY A 209 14.16 1.79 -26.18
N LYS A 210 13.79 0.51 -26.24
CA LYS A 210 12.96 -0.06 -27.30
C LYS A 210 11.49 -0.04 -26.88
N SER A 211 10.62 0.52 -27.72
CA SER A 211 9.18 0.51 -27.49
C SER A 211 8.61 -0.92 -27.51
N LEU A 212 7.76 -1.20 -26.56
CA LEU A 212 6.95 -2.41 -26.46
C LEU A 212 5.48 -2.15 -26.85
N GLY A 213 5.16 -0.92 -27.26
CA GLY A 213 3.83 -0.48 -27.67
C GLY A 213 3.02 0.16 -26.54
N TYR A 214 1.74 0.35 -26.83
CA TYR A 214 0.79 1.01 -25.92
C TYR A 214 0.04 -0.02 -25.08
N GLY A 215 -0.23 0.34 -23.81
CA GLY A 215 -1.01 -0.48 -22.89
C GLY A 215 -2.50 -0.47 -23.22
N GLU A 216 -3.17 -1.59 -22.93
CA GLU A 216 -4.63 -1.65 -22.90
C GLU A 216 -5.15 -0.92 -21.66
N GLN A 217 -6.02 0.07 -21.85
CA GLN A 217 -6.56 0.89 -20.77
C GLN A 217 -7.87 0.30 -20.24
N ASP A 218 -7.94 0.12 -18.91
CA ASP A 218 -9.14 -0.24 -18.17
C ASP A 218 -9.33 0.68 -16.95
N TYR A 219 -10.55 0.79 -16.48
CA TYR A 219 -10.88 1.58 -15.27
C TYR A 219 -10.27 2.98 -15.29
N HIS A 220 -10.14 3.56 -16.46
CA HIS A 220 -9.57 4.89 -16.74
C HIS A 220 -8.08 5.03 -16.39
N PHE A 221 -7.56 4.40 -15.37
CA PHE A 221 -6.20 4.60 -14.85
C PHE A 221 -5.28 3.40 -15.03
N LEU A 222 -5.80 2.21 -15.30
CA LEU A 222 -5.01 0.98 -15.41
C LEU A 222 -4.63 0.72 -16.86
N TYR A 223 -3.34 0.62 -17.11
CA TYR A 223 -2.76 0.22 -18.40
C TYR A 223 -2.07 -1.13 -18.26
N THR A 224 -2.50 -2.10 -19.06
CA THR A 224 -1.98 -3.48 -19.04
C THR A 224 -1.17 -3.76 -20.30
N PHE A 225 0.06 -4.23 -20.09
CA PHE A 225 0.95 -4.72 -21.15
C PHE A 225 1.10 -6.23 -20.97
N LYS A 226 0.57 -7.01 -21.90
CA LYS A 226 0.56 -8.48 -21.81
C LYS A 226 1.86 -9.09 -22.30
N ASP A 227 2.20 -10.25 -21.77
CA ASP A 227 3.27 -11.14 -22.27
C ASP A 227 4.64 -10.45 -22.40
N ILE A 228 5.01 -9.62 -21.45
CA ILE A 228 6.30 -8.94 -21.43
C ILE A 228 7.38 -9.89 -20.90
N ALA A 229 8.33 -10.25 -21.77
CA ALA A 229 9.49 -11.05 -21.39
C ALA A 229 10.47 -10.19 -20.60
N PHE A 230 10.94 -10.72 -19.47
CA PHE A 230 11.96 -10.05 -18.68
C PHE A 230 13.30 -9.99 -19.43
N VAL A 231 13.87 -8.81 -19.49
CA VAL A 231 15.25 -8.56 -19.88
C VAL A 231 15.82 -7.56 -18.87
N PRO A 232 16.99 -7.82 -18.29
CA PRO A 232 17.63 -6.87 -17.35
C PRO A 232 17.85 -5.50 -17.98
N GLY A 233 17.68 -4.46 -17.18
CA GLY A 233 17.90 -3.09 -17.61
C GLY A 233 16.81 -2.14 -17.15
N ARG A 234 16.48 -1.15 -17.98
CA ARG A 234 15.54 -0.08 -17.67
C ARG A 234 14.19 -0.34 -18.31
N LEU A 235 13.17 -0.52 -17.47
CA LEU A 235 11.78 -0.53 -17.86
C LEU A 235 11.21 0.87 -17.64
N GLU A 236 10.68 1.51 -18.67
CA GLU A 236 10.22 2.89 -18.63
C GLU A 236 8.80 2.99 -19.18
N ALA A 237 7.92 3.72 -18.48
CA ALA A 237 6.58 4.02 -18.94
C ALA A 237 6.47 5.52 -19.20
N VAL A 238 5.94 5.88 -20.37
CA VAL A 238 5.74 7.25 -20.81
C VAL A 238 4.28 7.50 -21.07
N GLY A 239 3.73 8.53 -20.41
CA GLY A 239 2.37 8.98 -20.58
C GLY A 239 2.28 10.12 -21.58
N TYR A 240 1.24 10.10 -22.42
CA TYR A 240 0.96 11.11 -23.43
C TYR A 240 -0.44 11.70 -23.23
N ASP A 241 -0.60 12.95 -23.57
CA ASP A 241 -1.89 13.63 -23.66
C ASP A 241 -2.67 13.25 -24.95
N GLU A 242 -3.89 13.74 -25.09
CA GLU A 242 -4.75 13.53 -26.28
C GLU A 242 -4.07 13.95 -27.58
N LYS A 243 -3.14 14.90 -27.54
CA LYS A 243 -2.41 15.42 -28.71
C LYS A 243 -1.16 14.61 -29.02
N GLY A 244 -0.85 13.59 -28.21
CA GLY A 244 0.33 12.76 -28.35
C GLY A 244 1.62 13.42 -27.82
N LYS A 245 1.51 14.50 -27.00
CA LYS A 245 2.63 15.09 -26.32
C LYS A 245 2.89 14.36 -25.01
N GLU A 246 4.16 14.04 -24.74
CA GLU A 246 4.58 13.49 -23.46
C GLU A 246 4.22 14.43 -22.30
N CYS A 247 3.57 13.90 -21.27
CA CYS A 247 3.12 14.65 -20.10
C CYS A 247 3.63 14.08 -18.78
N CYS A 248 4.00 12.80 -18.72
CA CYS A 248 4.60 12.18 -17.53
C CYS A 248 5.43 10.97 -17.90
N ARG A 249 6.38 10.62 -17.01
CA ARG A 249 7.20 9.40 -17.19
C ARG A 249 7.68 8.85 -15.86
N THR A 250 7.91 7.54 -15.82
CA THR A 250 8.51 6.83 -14.70
C THR A 250 9.35 5.67 -15.20
N GLN A 251 10.23 5.15 -14.34
CA GLN A 251 11.09 4.04 -14.70
C GLN A 251 11.39 3.12 -13.51
N LEU A 252 11.65 1.86 -13.82
CA LEU A 252 12.25 0.87 -12.92
C LEU A 252 13.60 0.45 -13.50
N GLN A 253 14.58 0.24 -12.63
CA GLN A 253 15.90 -0.27 -13.01
C GLN A 253 16.09 -1.65 -12.38
N THR A 254 16.53 -2.62 -13.17
CA THR A 254 16.96 -3.91 -12.63
C THR A 254 18.15 -3.68 -11.71
N ALA A 255 18.00 -4.05 -10.44
CA ALA A 255 19.07 -4.02 -9.46
C ALA A 255 20.01 -5.23 -9.64
N GLY A 256 21.26 -5.02 -9.35
CA GLY A 256 22.28 -6.07 -9.26
C GLY A 256 22.15 -6.89 -7.97
N LYS A 257 23.22 -7.58 -7.62
CA LYS A 257 23.29 -8.33 -6.35
C LYS A 257 23.32 -7.36 -5.16
N PRO A 258 22.67 -7.72 -4.02
CA PRO A 258 22.83 -6.99 -2.78
C PRO A 258 24.31 -6.82 -2.41
N GLU A 259 24.72 -5.62 -2.06
CA GLU A 259 26.12 -5.32 -1.74
C GLU A 259 26.29 -4.45 -0.49
N GLN A 260 25.36 -3.52 -0.25
CA GLN A 260 25.52 -2.55 0.83
C GLN A 260 24.19 -2.23 1.51
N ILE A 261 24.29 -1.80 2.77
CA ILE A 261 23.19 -1.25 3.54
C ILE A 261 23.24 0.27 3.42
N GLN A 262 22.09 0.88 3.15
CA GLN A 262 21.91 2.33 3.21
C GLN A 262 20.99 2.67 4.39
N LEU A 263 21.42 3.66 5.20
CA LEU A 263 20.62 4.20 6.32
C LEU A 263 20.22 5.63 6.01
N SER A 264 19.00 6.00 6.42
CA SER A 264 18.51 7.37 6.38
C SER A 264 17.53 7.62 7.53
N PHE A 265 17.33 8.90 7.88
CA PHE A 265 16.35 9.30 8.90
C PHE A 265 15.13 9.98 8.29
N ILE A 266 13.98 9.69 8.86
CA ILE A 266 12.73 10.42 8.63
C ILE A 266 12.37 11.05 9.97
N GLN A 267 12.46 12.38 10.04
CA GLN A 267 12.27 13.16 11.26
C GLN A 267 11.37 14.37 11.01
N SER A 268 10.96 15.04 12.06
CA SER A 268 10.27 16.32 11.98
C SER A 268 11.12 17.34 11.18
N PRO A 269 10.50 18.23 10.38
CA PRO A 269 11.20 19.36 9.76
C PRO A 269 11.92 20.26 10.76
N GLU A 270 11.48 20.28 12.04
CA GLU A 270 12.11 21.03 13.14
C GLU A 270 13.33 20.32 13.75
N GLY A 271 13.71 19.15 13.23
CA GLY A 271 14.77 18.30 13.79
C GLY A 271 14.27 17.38 14.90
N TRP A 272 15.19 16.63 15.47
CA TRP A 272 14.95 15.68 16.56
C TRP A 272 15.34 16.30 17.90
N LYS A 273 14.38 16.38 18.83
CA LYS A 273 14.53 17.10 20.10
C LYS A 273 14.86 16.13 21.24
N ALA A 274 15.80 16.51 22.10
CA ALA A 274 16.18 15.73 23.28
C ALA A 274 15.21 15.99 24.45
N ASP A 275 13.92 15.67 24.28
CA ASP A 275 12.86 15.87 25.26
C ASP A 275 12.38 14.58 25.95
N GLY A 276 12.95 13.44 25.57
CA GLY A 276 12.58 12.12 26.09
C GLY A 276 11.31 11.52 25.49
N ALA A 277 10.68 12.21 24.55
CA ALA A 277 9.43 11.78 23.90
C ALA A 277 9.53 11.77 22.38
N ASP A 278 10.33 12.64 21.79
CA ASP A 278 10.44 12.80 20.36
C ASP A 278 11.04 11.54 19.69
N MET A 279 10.52 11.19 18.52
CA MET A 279 10.88 9.97 17.81
C MET A 279 11.36 10.25 16.39
N VAL A 280 12.27 9.42 15.93
CA VAL A 280 12.73 9.38 14.55
C VAL A 280 12.54 7.97 13.98
N LEU A 281 12.19 7.89 12.70
CA LEU A 281 12.22 6.64 11.94
C LEU A 281 13.59 6.50 11.28
N LEU A 282 14.28 5.42 11.60
CA LEU A 282 15.45 4.97 10.87
C LEU A 282 14.96 4.11 9.70
N GLN A 283 15.24 4.51 8.47
CA GLN A 283 15.02 3.69 7.30
C GLN A 283 16.30 2.95 6.94
N VAL A 284 16.18 1.67 6.65
CA VAL A 284 17.25 0.80 6.16
C VAL A 284 16.86 0.25 4.80
N GLU A 285 17.76 0.31 3.85
CA GLU A 285 17.60 -0.23 2.50
C GLU A 285 18.81 -1.06 2.11
N VAL A 286 18.55 -2.16 1.40
CA VAL A 286 19.59 -3.00 0.81
C VAL A 286 19.76 -2.60 -0.64
N MET A 287 20.99 -2.18 -0.99
CA MET A 287 21.34 -1.63 -2.29
C MET A 287 22.35 -2.50 -3.01
N ASP A 288 22.32 -2.45 -4.34
CA ASP A 288 23.40 -2.96 -5.17
C ASP A 288 24.59 -1.99 -5.21
N LYS A 289 25.62 -2.34 -5.99
CA LYS A 289 26.83 -1.50 -6.16
C LYS A 289 26.55 -0.13 -6.82
N ASP A 290 25.48 -0.03 -7.60
CA ASP A 290 25.10 1.16 -8.36
C ASP A 290 24.09 2.04 -7.60
N GLY A 291 23.70 1.63 -6.38
CA GLY A 291 22.76 2.35 -5.53
C GLY A 291 21.29 2.10 -5.88
N ASN A 292 20.98 1.04 -6.60
CA ASN A 292 19.61 0.62 -6.81
C ASN A 292 19.14 -0.27 -5.64
N ARG A 293 17.97 -0.01 -5.10
CA ARG A 293 17.39 -0.89 -4.08
C ARG A 293 17.12 -2.26 -4.65
N CYS A 294 17.57 -3.29 -3.93
CA CYS A 294 17.36 -4.69 -4.29
C CYS A 294 15.96 -5.15 -3.88
N PRO A 295 14.98 -5.21 -4.80
CA PRO A 295 13.57 -5.41 -4.45
C PRO A 295 13.24 -6.81 -3.92
N LEU A 296 14.15 -7.77 -4.09
CA LEU A 296 13.99 -9.14 -3.62
C LEU A 296 14.79 -9.44 -2.35
N ALA A 297 15.51 -8.47 -1.80
CA ALA A 297 16.30 -8.64 -0.59
C ALA A 297 15.38 -8.79 0.63
N ASN A 298 15.67 -9.83 1.45
CA ASN A 298 14.98 -10.16 2.69
C ASN A 298 15.99 -10.42 3.82
N ASP A 299 17.14 -9.74 3.78
CA ASP A 299 18.23 -9.92 4.72
C ASP A 299 17.81 -9.52 6.14
N LEU A 300 18.30 -10.25 7.13
CA LEU A 300 18.15 -9.89 8.54
C LEU A 300 19.25 -8.88 8.90
N ILE A 301 18.84 -7.69 9.31
CA ILE A 301 19.74 -6.60 9.65
C ILE A 301 19.83 -6.48 11.16
N HIS A 302 21.05 -6.51 11.69
CA HIS A 302 21.35 -6.26 13.10
C HIS A 302 21.73 -4.79 13.32
N PHE A 303 21.14 -4.17 14.35
CA PHE A 303 21.35 -2.75 14.69
C PHE A 303 22.01 -2.57 16.05
N GLU A 304 22.96 -1.63 16.11
CA GLU A 304 23.55 -1.14 17.33
C GLU A 304 23.31 0.38 17.42
N VAL A 305 22.98 0.87 18.63
CA VAL A 305 22.73 2.30 18.91
C VAL A 305 23.62 2.73 20.06
N GLU A 306 24.38 3.78 19.86
CA GLU A 306 25.24 4.45 20.84
C GLU A 306 24.80 5.90 20.99
N GLY A 307 24.88 6.44 22.22
CA GLY A 307 24.48 7.81 22.50
C GLY A 307 23.15 7.94 23.25
N PRO A 308 22.63 9.17 23.42
CA PRO A 308 21.48 9.47 24.26
C PRO A 308 20.14 9.16 23.55
N ALA A 309 19.95 7.93 23.13
CA ALA A 309 18.75 7.45 22.46
C ALA A 309 18.32 6.07 22.93
N GLU A 310 17.05 5.78 22.83
CA GLU A 310 16.45 4.50 23.15
C GLU A 310 15.96 3.83 21.88
N TRP A 311 16.45 2.60 21.64
CA TRP A 311 15.98 1.75 20.54
C TRP A 311 14.58 1.22 20.84
N ARG A 312 13.64 1.46 19.92
CA ARG A 312 12.26 0.95 20.02
C ARG A 312 12.01 -0.22 19.06
N GLY A 313 12.90 -0.42 18.07
CA GLY A 313 12.81 -1.52 17.11
C GLY A 313 11.68 -1.36 16.08
N GLY A 314 11.20 -2.49 15.59
CA GLY A 314 10.07 -2.57 14.68
C GLY A 314 8.72 -2.70 15.38
N ILE A 315 7.79 -3.38 14.72
CA ILE A 315 6.44 -3.62 15.24
C ILE A 315 6.16 -5.12 15.37
N ALA A 316 5.06 -5.47 16.03
CA ALA A 316 4.51 -6.82 15.96
C ALA A 316 3.71 -6.98 14.66
N GLN A 317 4.01 -8.05 13.90
CA GLN A 317 3.36 -8.39 12.63
C GLN A 317 2.93 -9.86 12.65
N GLY A 318 1.68 -10.13 12.98
CA GLY A 318 1.20 -11.50 13.09
C GLY A 318 1.99 -12.32 14.11
N GLU A 319 2.67 -13.37 13.64
CA GLU A 319 3.49 -14.24 14.48
C GLU A 319 4.85 -13.61 14.89
N ASN A 320 5.29 -12.57 14.17
CA ASN A 320 6.57 -11.93 14.39
C ASN A 320 6.43 -10.70 15.28
N ASN A 321 7.27 -10.60 16.30
CA ASN A 321 7.32 -9.44 17.19
C ASN A 321 8.72 -8.82 17.15
N TYR A 322 8.82 -7.65 16.54
CA TYR A 322 10.08 -6.89 16.41
C TYR A 322 10.15 -5.68 17.34
N ILE A 323 9.22 -5.54 18.28
CA ILE A 323 9.28 -4.50 19.31
C ILE A 323 10.53 -4.73 20.16
N LEU A 324 11.37 -3.71 20.27
CA LEU A 324 12.68 -3.71 20.93
C LEU A 324 13.72 -4.67 20.30
N SER A 325 13.36 -5.45 19.28
CA SER A 325 14.32 -6.30 18.59
C SER A 325 15.39 -5.47 17.89
N LYS A 326 16.62 -5.88 18.02
CA LYS A 326 17.76 -5.31 17.28
C LYS A 326 17.99 -6.01 15.94
N ASP A 327 17.27 -7.08 15.68
CA ASP A 327 17.33 -7.84 14.45
C ASP A 327 16.00 -7.65 13.72
N LEU A 328 16.04 -6.98 12.57
CA LEU A 328 14.87 -6.68 11.74
C LEU A 328 15.13 -7.16 10.32
N PRO A 329 14.23 -7.98 9.74
CA PRO A 329 14.35 -8.31 8.34
C PRO A 329 13.99 -7.11 7.47
N VAL A 330 14.69 -6.89 6.37
CA VAL A 330 14.13 -6.09 5.29
C VAL A 330 13.11 -6.93 4.53
N GLU A 331 12.11 -6.28 4.00
CA GLU A 331 11.14 -6.88 3.08
C GLU A 331 11.10 -6.01 1.82
N CYS A 332 11.29 -6.62 0.66
CA CYS A 332 11.46 -5.88 -0.59
C CYS A 332 12.62 -4.89 -0.54
N GLY A 333 13.67 -5.26 0.16
CA GLY A 333 14.89 -4.48 0.31
C GLY A 333 14.78 -3.26 1.22
N ILE A 334 13.71 -3.11 2.01
CA ILE A 334 13.50 -1.94 2.88
C ILE A 334 12.81 -2.33 4.19
N ASN A 335 13.19 -1.65 5.27
CA ASN A 335 12.42 -1.66 6.52
C ASN A 335 12.64 -0.34 7.29
N ARG A 336 11.94 -0.19 8.40
CA ARG A 336 12.08 0.96 9.31
C ARG A 336 12.10 0.51 10.77
N ALA A 337 12.82 1.27 11.58
CA ALA A 337 12.83 1.13 13.03
C ALA A 337 12.51 2.46 13.70
N LEU A 338 11.96 2.40 14.91
CA LEU A 338 11.70 3.55 15.76
C LEU A 338 12.83 3.75 16.75
N ILE A 339 13.24 5.01 16.94
CA ILE A 339 14.23 5.44 17.92
C ILE A 339 13.65 6.63 18.66
N ARG A 340 13.73 6.60 20.00
CA ARG A 340 13.24 7.68 20.87
C ARG A 340 14.42 8.45 21.45
N SER A 341 14.31 9.77 21.53
CA SER A 341 15.28 10.61 22.22
C SER A 341 15.27 10.36 23.73
N LEU A 342 16.40 10.59 24.37
CA LEU A 342 16.48 10.82 25.83
C LEU A 342 16.42 12.33 26.13
N THR A 343 16.44 12.68 27.40
CA THR A 343 16.41 14.09 27.85
C THR A 343 17.80 14.77 27.82
N THR A 344 18.82 14.03 27.45
CA THR A 344 20.19 14.55 27.32
C THR A 344 20.50 14.74 25.83
N ALA A 345 20.88 15.95 25.44
CA ALA A 345 21.34 16.23 24.08
C ALA A 345 22.72 15.60 23.81
N GLY A 346 22.95 15.14 22.60
CA GLY A 346 24.22 14.54 22.20
C GLY A 346 24.11 13.82 20.86
N ASN A 347 25.24 13.42 20.30
CA ASN A 347 25.27 12.68 19.06
C ASN A 347 24.83 11.23 19.29
N VAL A 348 23.95 10.76 18.44
CA VAL A 348 23.55 9.34 18.37
C VAL A 348 24.17 8.71 17.13
N ARG A 349 24.81 7.58 17.34
CA ARG A 349 25.42 6.77 16.29
C ARG A 349 24.67 5.46 16.14
N ILE A 350 24.32 5.12 14.92
CA ILE A 350 23.62 3.87 14.59
C ILE A 350 24.44 3.10 13.58
N THR A 351 24.68 1.82 13.88
CA THR A 351 25.38 0.89 12.99
C THR A 351 24.39 -0.20 12.57
N ALA A 352 24.40 -0.55 11.29
CA ALA A 352 23.62 -1.66 10.71
C ALA A 352 24.55 -2.67 10.05
N LYS A 353 24.33 -3.96 10.32
CA LYS A 353 25.15 -5.09 9.83
C LYS A 353 24.24 -6.20 9.30
N ALA A 354 24.67 -6.86 8.24
CA ALA A 354 24.09 -8.10 7.75
C ALA A 354 25.17 -8.95 7.09
N ASP A 355 24.95 -10.26 7.03
CA ASP A 355 25.90 -11.17 6.40
C ASP A 355 26.04 -10.87 4.91
N GLY A 356 27.28 -10.79 4.45
CA GLY A 356 27.60 -10.54 3.04
C GLY A 356 27.38 -9.10 2.53
N LEU A 357 26.90 -8.19 3.38
CA LEU A 357 26.69 -6.79 3.02
C LEU A 357 27.73 -5.86 3.67
N LYS A 358 28.10 -4.79 2.99
CA LYS A 358 28.92 -3.73 3.57
C LYS A 358 28.15 -3.08 4.73
N LEU A 359 28.80 -2.97 5.87
CA LEU A 359 28.29 -2.28 7.06
C LEU A 359 27.95 -0.83 6.72
N SER A 360 26.86 -0.36 7.32
CA SER A 360 26.46 1.05 7.25
C SER A 360 26.47 1.70 8.63
N LEU A 361 26.74 3.00 8.63
CA LEU A 361 26.81 3.82 9.84
C LEU A 361 26.23 5.20 9.54
N ILE A 362 25.39 5.71 10.45
CA ILE A 362 24.81 7.05 10.36
C ILE A 362 24.84 7.75 11.72
N HIS A 363 24.91 9.07 11.69
CA HIS A 363 24.86 9.95 12.87
C HIS A 363 23.66 10.89 12.79
N ILE A 364 23.07 11.18 13.93
CA ILE A 364 22.00 12.17 14.10
C ILE A 364 22.22 12.95 15.38
#